data_578fc6af021120f592ce4a017fcb2006
#
_entry.id   578fc6af021120f592ce4a017fcb2006
#
_cell.length_a   1.000
_cell.length_b   1.000
_cell.length_c   1.000
_cell.angle_alpha   90.00
_cell.angle_beta   90.00
_cell.angle_gamma   90.00
#
_symmetry.space_group_name_H-M   'P 1'
#
loop_
_entity.id
_entity.type
_entity.pdbx_description
1 polymer ?
#
loop_
_entity_poly.entity_id
_entity_poly.type
_entity_poly.pdbx_seq_one_letter_code
_entity_poly.pdbx_strand_id
1 'polypeptide(L)'
;MASSPITSWEIDGETVADFIFLGSKITADGDCSHEIKRCLLLGRKVMTNLDSILKSRDITLPIKVHLVKVMVFPVVMYGCESWTIKKAECRRIYAFELWCWRRLLRVPWTARRSNQSLLKEISPGCSLEGLMLKLKLQYFGHLMRRADSFEKTLMLGKIEDRRRRG
;
A
#
# COMPACT_ATOMS: atom_id res chain seq x y z
N MET A 1 -20.19 -19.78 -16.82
CA MET A 1 -20.21 -18.55 -17.65
C MET A 1 -19.29 -17.54 -16.98
N ALA A 2 -18.19 -17.17 -17.60
CA ALA A 2 -17.34 -16.11 -17.09
C ALA A 2 -18.06 -14.78 -17.33
N SER A 3 -18.41 -14.06 -16.26
CA SER A 3 -18.95 -12.71 -16.39
C SER A 3 -17.89 -11.81 -16.99
N SER A 4 -18.25 -11.00 -17.99
CA SER A 4 -17.36 -9.99 -18.55
C SER A 4 -16.87 -9.06 -17.41
N PRO A 5 -15.59 -8.63 -17.42
CA PRO A 5 -15.09 -7.73 -16.40
C PRO A 5 -15.88 -6.42 -16.42
N ILE A 6 -16.23 -5.93 -15.22
CA ILE A 6 -16.87 -4.62 -15.05
C ILE A 6 -15.81 -3.58 -15.43
N THR A 7 -16.10 -2.78 -16.45
CA THR A 7 -15.16 -1.75 -16.97
C THR A 7 -15.58 -0.33 -16.59
N SER A 8 -16.80 -0.14 -16.09
CA SER A 8 -17.35 1.15 -15.70
C SER A 8 -18.51 0.99 -14.72
N TRP A 9 -18.79 2.04 -13.95
CA TRP A 9 -19.99 2.16 -13.10
C TRP A 9 -20.88 3.29 -13.61
N GLU A 10 -22.14 3.20 -13.27
CA GLU A 10 -23.09 4.29 -13.46
C GLU A 10 -23.33 4.97 -12.12
N ILE A 11 -22.98 6.24 -12.01
CA ILE A 11 -23.15 7.07 -10.81
C ILE A 11 -23.89 8.33 -11.25
N ASP A 12 -25.06 8.57 -10.66
CA ASP A 12 -25.93 9.71 -10.99
C ASP A 12 -26.22 9.87 -12.50
N GLY A 13 -26.33 8.74 -13.24
CA GLY A 13 -26.58 8.72 -14.67
C GLY A 13 -25.35 8.94 -15.56
N GLU A 14 -24.16 9.09 -14.97
CA GLU A 14 -22.88 9.19 -15.69
C GLU A 14 -22.09 7.89 -15.60
N THR A 15 -21.51 7.47 -16.72
CA THR A 15 -20.64 6.29 -16.78
C THR A 15 -19.22 6.67 -16.35
N VAL A 16 -18.77 6.12 -15.22
CA VAL A 16 -17.47 6.42 -14.60
C VAL A 16 -16.60 5.17 -14.57
N ALA A 17 -15.38 5.26 -15.08
CA ALA A 17 -14.40 4.16 -15.05
C ALA A 17 -13.58 4.15 -13.75
N ASP A 18 -13.41 5.30 -13.11
CA ASP A 18 -12.70 5.46 -11.84
C ASP A 18 -13.24 6.63 -11.03
N PHE A 19 -13.12 6.58 -9.71
CA PHE A 19 -13.47 7.69 -8.82
C PHE A 19 -12.61 7.68 -7.56
N ILE A 20 -12.59 8.82 -6.85
CA ILE A 20 -11.87 8.94 -5.58
C ILE A 20 -12.89 8.82 -4.45
N PHE A 21 -12.72 7.81 -3.60
CA PHE A 21 -13.53 7.57 -2.42
C PHE A 21 -12.65 7.58 -1.16
N LEU A 22 -12.98 8.44 -0.20
CA LEU A 22 -12.21 8.61 1.03
C LEU A 22 -10.70 8.78 0.80
N GLY A 23 -10.33 9.47 -0.28
CA GLY A 23 -8.93 9.69 -0.63
C GLY A 23 -8.22 8.54 -1.34
N SER A 24 -8.89 7.42 -1.61
CA SER A 24 -8.37 6.31 -2.43
C SER A 24 -9.01 6.31 -3.82
N LYS A 25 -8.20 6.05 -4.84
CA LYS A 25 -8.68 5.89 -6.22
C LYS A 25 -9.15 4.45 -6.42
N ILE A 26 -10.43 4.30 -6.76
CA ILE A 26 -11.07 3.02 -7.05
C ILE A 26 -11.35 2.95 -8.55
N THR A 27 -10.98 1.84 -9.18
CA THR A 27 -11.19 1.57 -10.60
C THR A 27 -12.17 0.42 -10.79
N ALA A 28 -13.01 0.49 -11.83
CA ALA A 28 -14.04 -0.52 -12.08
C ALA A 28 -13.47 -1.92 -12.38
N ASP A 29 -12.26 -1.98 -12.95
CA ASP A 29 -11.56 -3.22 -13.23
C ASP A 29 -10.86 -3.84 -12.00
N GLY A 30 -10.90 -3.15 -10.84
CA GLY A 30 -10.22 -3.57 -9.60
C GLY A 30 -8.69 -3.50 -9.66
N ASP A 31 -8.10 -2.82 -10.68
CA ASP A 31 -6.65 -2.66 -10.77
C ASP A 31 -6.14 -1.55 -9.86
N CYS A 32 -5.42 -1.95 -8.81
CA CYS A 32 -4.83 -1.04 -7.84
C CYS A 32 -3.53 -0.36 -8.30
N SER A 33 -3.03 -0.65 -9.51
CA SER A 33 -1.72 -0.15 -9.97
C SER A 33 -1.63 1.38 -10.01
N HIS A 34 -2.74 2.05 -10.38
CA HIS A 34 -2.80 3.52 -10.39
C HIS A 34 -2.77 4.10 -8.99
N GLU A 35 -3.53 3.51 -8.06
CA GLU A 35 -3.56 3.94 -6.67
C GLU A 35 -2.20 3.72 -6.00
N ILE A 36 -1.58 2.56 -6.19
CA ILE A 36 -0.23 2.28 -5.68
C ILE A 36 0.77 3.32 -6.18
N LYS A 37 0.77 3.64 -7.48
CA LYS A 37 1.64 4.68 -8.04
C LYS A 37 1.38 6.04 -7.39
N ARG A 38 0.11 6.42 -7.20
CA ARG A 38 -0.28 7.67 -6.56
C ARG A 38 0.24 7.75 -5.12
N CYS A 39 0.04 6.70 -4.32
CA CYS A 39 0.52 6.63 -2.94
C CYS A 39 2.06 6.69 -2.85
N LEU A 40 2.77 6.01 -3.76
CA LEU A 40 4.23 6.10 -3.84
C LEU A 40 4.72 7.52 -4.18
N LEU A 41 4.00 8.25 -5.06
CA LEU A 41 4.32 9.65 -5.37
C LEU A 41 4.08 10.56 -4.16
N LEU A 42 2.97 10.37 -3.44
CA LEU A 42 2.70 11.09 -2.18
C LEU A 42 3.78 10.82 -1.15
N GLY A 43 4.16 9.56 -0.96
CA GLY A 43 5.27 9.18 -0.07
C GLY A 43 6.59 9.85 -0.44
N ARG A 44 6.90 9.96 -1.75
CA ARG A 44 8.08 10.71 -2.23
C ARG A 44 8.01 12.19 -1.86
N LYS A 45 6.84 12.82 -2.01
CA LYS A 45 6.63 14.22 -1.62
C LYS A 45 6.87 14.42 -0.12
N VAL A 46 6.30 13.56 0.73
CA VAL A 46 6.52 13.60 2.17
C VAL A 46 8.01 13.42 2.50
N MET A 47 8.67 12.42 1.90
CA MET A 47 10.10 12.18 2.11
C MET A 47 10.96 13.37 1.71
N THR A 48 10.56 14.11 0.67
CA THR A 48 11.25 15.32 0.23
C THR A 48 11.03 16.47 1.22
N ASN A 49 9.85 16.61 1.78
CA ASN A 49 9.56 17.61 2.82
C ASN A 49 10.36 17.38 4.11
N LEU A 50 10.72 16.13 4.39
CA LEU A 50 11.56 15.77 5.55
C LEU A 50 13.06 16.01 5.31
N ASP A 51 13.47 16.44 4.14
CA ASP A 51 14.89 16.49 3.74
C ASP A 51 15.75 17.36 4.67
N SER A 52 15.22 18.48 5.16
CA SER A 52 15.91 19.35 6.13
C SER A 52 16.20 18.62 7.44
N ILE A 53 15.22 17.89 7.97
CA ILE A 53 15.33 17.12 9.21
C ILE A 53 16.30 15.94 9.00
N LEU A 54 16.17 15.23 7.88
CA LEU A 54 17.02 14.08 7.58
C LEU A 54 18.47 14.48 7.33
N LYS A 55 18.72 15.74 6.91
CA LYS A 55 20.07 16.31 6.73
C LYS A 55 20.71 16.77 8.04
N SER A 56 19.95 17.05 9.09
CA SER A 56 20.51 17.48 10.37
C SER A 56 21.51 16.45 10.91
N ARG A 57 22.62 16.95 11.47
CA ARG A 57 23.64 16.12 12.13
C ARG A 57 23.27 15.81 13.58
N ASP A 58 22.40 16.61 14.17
CA ASP A 58 21.99 16.48 15.58
C ASP A 58 21.02 15.32 15.80
N ILE A 59 20.43 14.82 14.72
CA ILE A 59 19.45 13.73 14.77
C ILE A 59 20.16 12.42 14.44
N THR A 60 20.08 11.45 15.36
CA THR A 60 20.70 10.13 15.21
C THR A 60 20.02 9.28 14.12
N LEU A 61 20.74 8.33 13.56
CA LEU A 61 20.22 7.45 12.51
C LEU A 61 18.96 6.68 12.92
N PRO A 62 18.85 6.09 14.13
CA PRO A 62 17.64 5.41 14.56
C PRO A 62 16.40 6.32 14.58
N ILE A 63 16.55 7.56 15.01
CA ILE A 63 15.45 8.54 15.03
C ILE A 63 15.02 8.87 13.58
N LYS A 64 15.97 9.07 12.67
CA LYS A 64 15.67 9.29 11.25
C LYS A 64 14.92 8.11 10.62
N VAL A 65 15.33 6.89 10.92
CA VAL A 65 14.65 5.66 10.49
C VAL A 65 13.22 5.62 11.03
N HIS A 66 13.05 5.95 12.31
CA HIS A 66 11.75 6.00 12.94
C HIS A 66 10.83 7.04 12.28
N LEU A 67 11.35 8.24 11.99
CA LEU A 67 10.60 9.30 11.29
C LEU A 67 10.10 8.84 9.93
N VAL A 68 10.93 8.18 9.13
CA VAL A 68 10.51 7.64 7.83
C VAL A 68 9.37 6.63 8.00
N LYS A 69 9.49 5.73 8.98
CA LYS A 69 8.45 4.72 9.25
C LYS A 69 7.12 5.31 9.72
N VAL A 70 7.17 6.38 10.51
CA VAL A 70 5.95 6.98 11.11
C VAL A 70 5.31 8.02 10.18
N MET A 71 6.09 8.72 9.37
CA MET A 71 5.57 9.82 8.55
C MET A 71 5.42 9.46 7.06
N VAL A 72 6.30 8.64 6.51
CA VAL A 72 6.29 8.31 5.07
C VAL A 72 5.51 7.03 4.79
N PHE A 73 5.78 5.97 5.53
CA PHE A 73 5.17 4.67 5.28
C PHE A 73 3.64 4.66 5.44
N PRO A 74 3.02 5.31 6.44
CA PRO A 74 1.55 5.35 6.56
C PRO A 74 0.88 6.02 5.36
N VAL A 75 1.50 7.04 4.77
CA VAL A 75 0.98 7.69 3.56
C VAL A 75 0.99 6.74 2.37
N VAL A 76 2.03 5.91 2.26
CA VAL A 76 2.16 4.92 1.18
C VAL A 76 1.23 3.72 1.40
N MET A 77 1.01 3.33 2.65
CA MET A 77 0.19 2.18 3.02
C MET A 77 -1.31 2.50 3.13
N TYR A 78 -1.72 3.76 2.92
CA TYR A 78 -3.11 4.16 3.05
C TYR A 78 -4.02 3.37 2.09
N GLY A 79 -4.99 2.65 2.65
CA GLY A 79 -5.94 1.82 1.89
C GLY A 79 -5.35 0.53 1.33
N CYS A 80 -4.12 0.16 1.73
CA CYS A 80 -3.44 -1.03 1.17
C CYS A 80 -4.14 -2.35 1.50
N GLU A 81 -5.04 -2.38 2.46
CA GLU A 81 -5.82 -3.54 2.84
C GLU A 81 -6.66 -4.08 1.68
N SER A 82 -7.19 -3.16 0.86
CA SER A 82 -8.02 -3.49 -0.30
C SER A 82 -7.23 -3.82 -1.57
N TRP A 83 -5.92 -3.58 -1.60
CA TRP A 83 -5.14 -3.71 -2.84
C TRP A 83 -4.87 -5.14 -3.24
N THR A 84 -5.08 -5.47 -4.49
CA THR A 84 -4.58 -6.69 -5.13
C THR A 84 -3.19 -6.41 -5.69
N ILE A 85 -2.13 -6.74 -4.92
CA ILE A 85 -0.74 -6.41 -5.26
C ILE A 85 -0.17 -7.47 -6.19
N LYS A 86 0.15 -7.09 -7.43
CA LYS A 86 0.83 -7.94 -8.42
C LYS A 86 2.36 -7.89 -8.22
N LYS A 87 3.09 -8.84 -8.79
CA LYS A 87 4.57 -8.87 -8.69
C LYS A 87 5.26 -7.58 -9.16
N ALA A 88 4.69 -6.91 -10.16
CA ALA A 88 5.22 -5.64 -10.65
C ALA A 88 5.12 -4.52 -9.61
N GLU A 89 4.01 -4.48 -8.86
CA GLU A 89 3.78 -3.52 -7.78
C GLU A 89 4.67 -3.82 -6.58
N CYS A 90 4.89 -5.09 -6.21
CA CYS A 90 5.86 -5.47 -5.18
C CYS A 90 7.26 -4.90 -5.50
N ARG A 91 7.70 -5.03 -6.75
CA ARG A 91 8.99 -4.46 -7.18
C ARG A 91 9.04 -2.94 -7.07
N ARG A 92 7.94 -2.23 -7.37
CA ARG A 92 7.84 -0.77 -7.24
C ARG A 92 7.87 -0.34 -5.77
N ILE A 93 7.15 -1.04 -4.91
CA ILE A 93 7.12 -0.80 -3.46
C ILE A 93 8.52 -1.01 -2.87
N TYR A 94 9.17 -2.10 -3.22
CA TYR A 94 10.55 -2.38 -2.80
C TYR A 94 11.54 -1.33 -3.30
N ALA A 95 11.46 -0.94 -4.56
CA ALA A 95 12.30 0.11 -5.14
C ALA A 95 12.09 1.46 -4.44
N PHE A 96 10.84 1.79 -4.06
CA PHE A 96 10.53 2.98 -3.28
C PHE A 96 11.15 2.92 -1.88
N GLU A 97 11.02 1.80 -1.19
CA GLU A 97 11.63 1.59 0.13
C GLU A 97 13.14 1.81 0.08
N LEU A 98 13.83 1.18 -0.88
CA LEU A 98 15.27 1.36 -1.09
C LEU A 98 15.63 2.81 -1.42
N TRP A 99 14.80 3.51 -2.20
CA TRP A 99 15.00 4.92 -2.48
C TRP A 99 14.91 5.77 -1.21
N CYS A 100 13.97 5.50 -0.30
CA CYS A 100 13.87 6.17 0.99
C CYS A 100 15.16 5.97 1.80
N TRP A 101 15.63 4.74 1.90
CA TRP A 101 16.84 4.41 2.67
C TRP A 101 18.10 5.01 2.06
N ARG A 102 18.25 4.98 0.75
CA ARG A 102 19.38 5.64 0.06
C ARG A 102 19.39 7.15 0.31
N ARG A 103 18.23 7.78 0.23
CA ARG A 103 18.08 9.21 0.50
C ARG A 103 18.42 9.56 1.95
N LEU A 104 17.98 8.75 2.91
CA LEU A 104 18.26 8.91 4.32
C LEU A 104 19.76 8.80 4.61
N LEU A 105 20.45 7.80 4.03
CA LEU A 105 21.90 7.61 4.17
C LEU A 105 22.74 8.50 3.24
N ARG A 106 22.09 9.31 2.39
CA ARG A 106 22.76 10.14 1.36
C ARG A 106 23.66 9.35 0.41
N VAL A 107 23.26 8.13 0.10
CA VAL A 107 23.97 7.28 -0.85
C VAL A 107 23.35 7.47 -2.23
N PRO A 108 24.07 8.11 -3.19
CA PRO A 108 23.56 8.24 -4.54
C PRO A 108 23.35 6.86 -5.17
N TRP A 109 22.37 6.76 -6.05
CA TRP A 109 22.07 5.48 -6.69
C TRP A 109 23.24 4.97 -7.56
N THR A 110 24.10 5.88 -8.04
CA THR A 110 25.32 5.58 -8.80
C THR A 110 26.44 4.97 -7.95
N ALA A 111 26.36 5.09 -6.61
CA ALA A 111 27.34 4.46 -5.72
C ALA A 111 27.20 2.92 -5.81
N ARG A 112 28.33 2.24 -5.97
CA ARG A 112 28.41 0.76 -6.05
C ARG A 112 28.15 0.08 -4.70
N ARG A 113 27.18 0.58 -3.94
CA ARG A 113 26.79 0.02 -2.64
C ARG A 113 25.60 -0.91 -2.80
N SER A 114 25.74 -2.15 -2.32
CA SER A 114 24.67 -3.15 -2.42
C SER A 114 23.46 -2.80 -1.56
N ASN A 115 22.26 -3.19 -2.00
CA ASN A 115 21.03 -3.00 -1.24
C ASN A 115 21.07 -3.73 0.11
N GLN A 116 21.71 -4.91 0.17
CA GLN A 116 21.89 -5.66 1.41
C GLN A 116 22.73 -4.91 2.43
N SER A 117 23.82 -4.26 2.00
CA SER A 117 24.65 -3.43 2.88
C SER A 117 23.87 -2.25 3.46
N LEU A 118 23.00 -1.61 2.66
CA LEU A 118 22.12 -0.53 3.11
C LEU A 118 21.12 -1.02 4.16
N LEU A 119 20.46 -2.14 3.88
CA LEU A 119 19.46 -2.71 4.79
C LEU A 119 20.07 -3.20 6.10
N LYS A 120 21.29 -3.73 6.07
CA LYS A 120 22.03 -4.09 7.31
C LYS A 120 22.29 -2.88 8.19
N GLU A 121 22.71 -1.76 7.61
CA GLU A 121 23.00 -0.52 8.35
C GLU A 121 21.73 0.10 8.94
N ILE A 122 20.66 0.13 8.17
CA ILE A 122 19.35 0.68 8.59
C ILE A 122 18.69 -0.24 9.62
N SER A 123 18.84 -1.56 9.45
CA SER A 123 18.17 -2.60 10.27
C SER A 123 16.67 -2.29 10.47
N PRO A 124 15.88 -2.19 9.39
CA PRO A 124 14.52 -1.68 9.47
C PRO A 124 13.58 -2.58 10.27
N GLY A 125 14.00 -3.80 10.62
CA GLY A 125 13.20 -4.80 11.32
C GLY A 125 12.15 -5.45 10.40
N CYS A 126 11.29 -4.67 9.76
CA CYS A 126 10.29 -5.15 8.81
C CYS A 126 10.32 -4.29 7.55
N SER A 127 10.19 -4.93 6.38
CA SER A 127 10.07 -4.24 5.09
C SER A 127 8.71 -3.54 4.95
N LEU A 128 8.62 -2.56 4.06
CA LEU A 128 7.36 -1.88 3.74
C LEU A 128 6.30 -2.88 3.25
N GLU A 129 6.69 -3.83 2.40
CA GLU A 129 5.81 -4.91 1.93
C GLU A 129 5.32 -5.79 3.10
N GLY A 130 6.21 -6.13 4.03
CA GLY A 130 5.86 -6.88 5.24
C GLY A 130 4.88 -6.13 6.15
N LEU A 131 5.01 -4.80 6.27
CA LEU A 131 4.05 -3.97 7.00
C LEU A 131 2.69 -3.95 6.32
N MET A 132 2.63 -3.82 5.00
CA MET A 132 1.39 -3.90 4.22
C MET A 132 0.70 -5.26 4.40
N LEU A 133 1.46 -6.35 4.34
CA LEU A 133 0.93 -7.69 4.58
C LEU A 133 0.36 -7.84 5.99
N LYS A 134 1.05 -7.29 6.99
CA LYS A 134 0.57 -7.29 8.38
C LYS A 134 -0.77 -6.57 8.50
N LEU A 135 -0.93 -5.39 7.89
CA LEU A 135 -2.20 -4.64 7.90
C LEU A 135 -3.33 -5.45 7.22
N LYS A 136 -3.06 -6.06 6.08
CA LYS A 136 -4.03 -6.94 5.41
C LYS A 136 -4.47 -8.11 6.29
N LEU A 137 -3.54 -8.78 6.94
CA LEU A 137 -3.84 -9.89 7.83
C LEU A 137 -4.63 -9.43 9.07
N GLN A 138 -4.32 -8.26 9.61
CA GLN A 138 -5.09 -7.67 10.70
C GLN A 138 -6.53 -7.36 10.28
N TYR A 139 -6.71 -6.73 9.11
CA TYR A 139 -8.02 -6.45 8.55
C TYR A 139 -8.82 -7.73 8.31
N PHE A 140 -8.20 -8.72 7.68
CA PHE A 140 -8.80 -10.05 7.48
C PHE A 140 -9.21 -10.70 8.80
N GLY A 141 -8.35 -10.64 9.82
CA GLY A 141 -8.67 -11.16 11.15
C GLY A 141 -9.86 -10.45 11.81
N HIS A 142 -10.02 -9.14 11.59
CA HIS A 142 -11.19 -8.39 12.05
C HIS A 142 -12.47 -8.82 11.32
N LEU A 143 -12.40 -8.97 9.99
CA LEU A 143 -13.54 -9.45 9.20
C LEU A 143 -14.00 -10.84 9.64
N MET A 144 -13.06 -11.75 9.87
CA MET A 144 -13.38 -13.13 10.25
C MET A 144 -14.02 -13.25 11.64
N ARG A 145 -13.76 -12.30 12.55
CA ARG A 145 -14.38 -12.27 13.89
C ARG A 145 -15.83 -11.77 13.88
N ARG A 146 -16.25 -11.03 12.88
CA ARG A 146 -17.64 -10.57 12.76
C ARG A 146 -18.52 -11.74 12.34
N ALA A 147 -19.60 -12.00 13.11
CA ALA A 147 -20.50 -13.11 12.84
C ALA A 147 -21.28 -12.91 11.52
N ASP A 148 -21.79 -11.69 11.28
CA ASP A 148 -22.73 -11.36 10.20
C ASP A 148 -22.14 -10.36 9.19
N SER A 149 -20.88 -10.57 8.81
CA SER A 149 -20.23 -9.72 7.82
C SER A 149 -20.53 -10.22 6.40
N PHE A 150 -21.10 -9.36 5.56
CA PHE A 150 -21.36 -9.63 4.15
C PHE A 150 -20.05 -9.96 3.42
N GLU A 151 -18.98 -9.25 3.74
CA GLU A 151 -17.64 -9.46 3.18
C GLU A 151 -17.10 -10.86 3.54
N LYS A 152 -17.33 -11.32 4.77
CA LYS A 152 -16.97 -12.68 5.19
C LYS A 152 -17.71 -13.73 4.39
N THR A 153 -19.00 -13.53 4.18
CA THR A 153 -19.86 -14.42 3.37
C THR A 153 -19.35 -14.50 1.94
N LEU A 154 -19.01 -13.35 1.33
CA LEU A 154 -18.44 -13.29 -0.02
C LEU A 154 -17.07 -14.01 -0.10
N MET A 155 -16.18 -13.74 0.86
CA MET A 155 -14.83 -14.36 0.89
C MET A 155 -14.88 -15.88 1.09
N LEU A 156 -15.82 -16.38 1.85
CA LEU A 156 -15.98 -17.81 2.11
C LEU A 156 -16.81 -18.54 1.05
N GLY A 157 -17.37 -17.80 0.08
CA GLY A 157 -18.22 -18.36 -0.96
C GLY A 157 -19.54 -18.95 -0.45
N LYS A 158 -19.91 -18.66 0.79
CA LYS A 158 -21.19 -19.10 1.39
C LYS A 158 -22.32 -18.12 1.01
N ILE A 159 -22.64 -18.04 -0.26
CA ILE A 159 -23.91 -17.47 -0.68
C ILE A 159 -24.92 -18.61 -0.51
N GLU A 160 -25.66 -18.62 0.61
CA GLU A 160 -26.84 -19.47 0.74
C GLU A 160 -27.84 -19.03 -0.31
N ASP A 161 -27.97 -19.85 -1.35
CA ASP A 161 -29.04 -19.73 -2.32
C ASP A 161 -30.35 -20.02 -1.56
N ARG A 162 -30.98 -18.94 -1.07
CA ARG A 162 -32.32 -19.00 -0.50
C ARG A 162 -33.29 -19.37 -1.63
N ARG A 163 -33.29 -20.64 -2.02
CA ARG A 163 -34.37 -21.20 -2.83
C ARG A 163 -35.66 -20.94 -2.06
N ARG A 164 -36.43 -19.97 -2.51
CA ARG A 164 -37.83 -19.80 -2.14
C ARG A 164 -38.48 -21.14 -2.40
N ARG A 165 -38.82 -21.85 -1.35
CA ARG A 165 -39.86 -22.89 -1.40
C ARG A 165 -41.16 -22.15 -1.62
N GLY A 166 -41.71 -22.27 -2.83
CA GLY A 166 -43.08 -21.93 -3.15
C GLY A 166 -43.99 -22.99 -2.59
#